data_94d99f1fefb59470dc39c59bd5337c33
#
_entry.id   94d99f1fefb59470dc39c59bd5337c33
#
_cell.length_a   1.000
_cell.length_b   1.000
_cell.length_c   1.000
_cell.angle_alpha   90.00
_cell.angle_beta   90.00
_cell.angle_gamma   90.00
#
_symmetry.space_group_name_H-M   'P 1'
#
loop_
_entity.id
_entity.type
_entity.pdbx_description
1 polymer ?
#
loop_
_entity_poly.entity_id
_entity_poly.type
_entity_poly.pdbx_seq_one_letter_code
_entity_poly.pdbx_strand_id
1 'polypeptide(L)'
;MSSTEEQAPVSLRALILQHEQPTPPGLVAEWLRRHEATVDVLRIDVEDQDVDPALYDLVVSLGSEFAAFDDSKRFVPREVDLMRRAIDADVPILGLCFGGQMLARVLGGEVFRSKEAEIGWHPVRSNDPELVPGGPWFQWHFDTFTLPPGATLVADTDAAPQAFFAGRSLGLQFHPEVTQEIMDDWVRSYPHELEAEGVPPDELLEETRRRIDASRRMAWQMFERFLSDVARLPPQGATGIPAGGTAEPAVS
;
A
#
# COMPACT_ATOMS: atom_id res chain seq x y z
N MET A 1 -8.26 -47.96 8.03
CA MET A 1 -9.05 -46.72 8.06
C MET A 1 -8.08 -45.63 8.37
N SER A 2 -7.57 -44.97 7.33
CA SER A 2 -6.62 -43.85 7.47
C SER A 2 -7.46 -42.57 7.51
N SER A 3 -7.55 -41.95 8.66
CA SER A 3 -8.17 -40.63 8.82
C SER A 3 -7.16 -39.62 8.21
N THR A 4 -7.50 -39.14 7.02
CA THR A 4 -6.91 -37.91 6.50
C THR A 4 -7.39 -36.78 7.43
N GLU A 5 -6.52 -36.32 8.31
CA GLU A 5 -6.69 -35.02 8.98
C GLU A 5 -6.71 -33.96 7.89
N GLU A 6 -7.90 -33.46 7.60
CA GLU A 6 -8.12 -32.28 6.79
C GLU A 6 -7.51 -31.11 7.59
N GLN A 7 -6.28 -30.71 7.22
CA GLN A 7 -5.65 -29.54 7.81
C GLN A 7 -6.57 -28.35 7.47
N ALA A 8 -7.09 -27.68 8.51
CA ALA A 8 -7.78 -26.42 8.36
C ALA A 8 -6.92 -25.46 7.53
N PRO A 9 -7.50 -24.70 6.59
CA PRO A 9 -6.74 -23.74 5.79
C PRO A 9 -6.02 -22.80 6.75
N VAL A 10 -4.68 -22.67 6.58
CA VAL A 10 -3.87 -21.75 7.37
C VAL A 10 -4.32 -20.35 6.97
N SER A 11 -4.99 -19.65 7.88
CA SER A 11 -5.43 -18.27 7.67
C SER A 11 -4.20 -17.37 7.56
N LEU A 12 -4.15 -16.52 6.52
CA LEU A 12 -3.12 -15.50 6.34
C LEU A 12 -3.04 -14.60 7.58
N ARG A 13 -1.84 -14.40 8.12
CA ARG A 13 -1.60 -13.47 9.22
C ARG A 13 -0.82 -12.27 8.75
N ALA A 14 -1.40 -11.07 8.84
CA ALA A 14 -0.80 -9.82 8.38
C ALA A 14 -0.54 -8.85 9.54
N LEU A 15 0.63 -8.21 9.52
CA LEU A 15 0.98 -7.07 10.37
C LEU A 15 0.85 -5.79 9.55
N ILE A 16 0.07 -4.84 10.02
CA ILE A 16 -0.03 -3.50 9.44
C ILE A 16 0.67 -2.50 10.34
N LEU A 17 1.66 -1.78 9.79
CA LEU A 17 2.32 -0.66 10.44
C LEU A 17 1.60 0.62 10.05
N GLN A 18 0.95 1.26 11.02
CA GLN A 18 0.23 2.52 10.87
C GLN A 18 0.98 3.61 11.66
N HIS A 19 1.18 4.77 11.05
CA HIS A 19 2.05 5.82 11.58
C HIS A 19 1.29 6.94 12.28
N GLU A 20 0.04 7.22 11.86
CA GLU A 20 -0.81 8.22 12.51
C GLU A 20 -2.31 7.91 12.31
N GLN A 21 -3.13 8.64 13.08
CA GLN A 21 -4.59 8.45 13.07
C GLN A 21 -5.24 8.66 11.68
N PRO A 22 -4.87 9.67 10.89
CA PRO A 22 -5.52 9.95 9.61
C PRO A 22 -5.13 8.98 8.47
N THR A 23 -4.16 8.08 8.68
CA THR A 23 -3.70 7.13 7.66
C THR A 23 -4.13 5.68 7.95
N PRO A 24 -5.43 5.37 7.99
CA PRO A 24 -5.91 4.02 8.23
C PRO A 24 -5.66 3.12 7.01
N PRO A 25 -5.68 1.79 7.18
CA PRO A 25 -5.32 0.84 6.13
C PRO A 25 -6.34 0.74 4.97
N GLY A 26 -7.49 1.40 5.03
CA GLY A 26 -8.45 1.52 3.94
C GLY A 26 -8.74 0.23 3.18
N LEU A 27 -8.55 0.27 1.85
CA LEU A 27 -8.81 -0.89 0.97
C LEU A 27 -7.90 -2.09 1.27
N VAL A 28 -6.71 -1.89 1.85
CA VAL A 28 -5.84 -3.01 2.28
C VAL A 28 -6.53 -3.83 3.37
N ALA A 29 -7.12 -3.19 4.37
CA ALA A 29 -7.86 -3.91 5.42
C ALA A 29 -9.11 -4.61 4.87
N GLU A 30 -9.81 -3.99 3.91
CA GLU A 30 -10.94 -4.62 3.24
C GLU A 30 -10.51 -5.88 2.48
N TRP A 31 -9.40 -5.77 1.74
CA TRP A 31 -8.81 -6.86 0.98
C TRP A 31 -8.38 -8.02 1.88
N LEU A 32 -7.62 -7.75 2.95
CA LEU A 32 -7.19 -8.76 3.90
C LEU A 32 -8.37 -9.46 4.58
N ARG A 33 -9.43 -8.72 4.90
CA ARG A 33 -10.66 -9.29 5.48
C ARG A 33 -11.35 -10.27 4.52
N ARG A 34 -11.34 -10.01 3.20
CA ARG A 34 -11.89 -10.94 2.20
C ARG A 34 -11.09 -12.22 2.08
N HIS A 35 -9.80 -12.16 2.38
CA HIS A 35 -8.94 -13.33 2.48
C HIS A 35 -9.03 -14.02 3.85
N GLU A 36 -10.01 -13.63 4.69
CA GLU A 36 -10.17 -14.16 6.05
C GLU A 36 -8.88 -14.06 6.88
N ALA A 37 -8.02 -13.07 6.56
CA ALA A 37 -6.75 -12.87 7.23
C ALA A 37 -6.94 -12.43 8.68
N THR A 38 -6.09 -12.93 9.57
CA THR A 38 -5.90 -12.35 10.90
C THR A 38 -5.01 -11.13 10.76
N VAL A 39 -5.46 -9.96 11.20
CA VAL A 39 -4.76 -8.69 11.03
C VAL A 39 -4.44 -8.08 12.38
N ASP A 40 -3.16 -7.86 12.64
CA ASP A 40 -2.67 -7.05 13.74
C ASP A 40 -2.27 -5.67 13.20
N VAL A 41 -2.77 -4.59 13.81
CA VAL A 41 -2.40 -3.21 13.45
C VAL A 41 -1.54 -2.64 14.58
N LEU A 42 -0.32 -2.27 14.26
CA LEU A 42 0.62 -1.63 15.18
C LEU A 42 0.70 -0.13 14.87
N ARG A 43 0.26 0.72 15.81
CA ARG A 43 0.50 2.16 15.77
C ARG A 43 1.95 2.42 16.19
N ILE A 44 2.87 2.21 15.22
CA ILE A 44 4.32 2.22 15.46
C ILE A 44 4.84 3.58 15.95
N ASP A 45 4.12 4.66 15.66
CA ASP A 45 4.41 6.02 16.11
C ASP A 45 4.26 6.21 17.62
N VAL A 46 3.29 5.52 18.25
CA VAL A 46 2.94 5.69 19.67
C VAL A 46 3.09 4.41 20.51
N GLU A 47 3.13 3.24 19.87
CA GLU A 47 3.27 1.96 20.55
C GLU A 47 4.73 1.49 20.54
N ASP A 48 5.27 1.17 21.72
CA ASP A 48 6.67 0.70 21.89
C ASP A 48 6.80 -0.83 21.85
N GLN A 49 5.73 -1.54 21.49
CA GLN A 49 5.75 -2.99 21.42
C GLN A 49 6.78 -3.47 20.39
N ASP A 50 7.70 -4.33 20.81
CA ASP A 50 8.55 -5.07 19.87
C ASP A 50 7.76 -6.26 19.32
N VAL A 51 7.63 -6.30 18.00
CA VAL A 51 6.90 -7.33 17.29
C VAL A 51 7.90 -8.16 16.48
N ASP A 52 7.80 -9.48 16.58
CA ASP A 52 8.58 -10.38 15.72
C ASP A 52 7.87 -10.55 14.37
N PRO A 53 8.41 -9.98 13.27
CA PRO A 53 7.77 -10.08 11.96
C PRO A 53 7.75 -11.52 11.42
N ALA A 54 8.60 -12.42 11.88
CA ALA A 54 8.61 -13.83 11.48
C ALA A 54 7.34 -14.60 11.91
N LEU A 55 6.51 -14.02 12.77
CA LEU A 55 5.21 -14.57 13.17
C LEU A 55 4.07 -14.23 12.19
N TYR A 56 4.37 -13.51 11.11
CA TYR A 56 3.40 -13.05 10.10
C TYR A 56 3.75 -13.59 8.72
N ASP A 57 2.74 -13.73 7.88
CA ASP A 57 2.89 -14.11 6.48
C ASP A 57 3.09 -12.88 5.58
N LEU A 58 2.71 -11.70 6.07
CA LEU A 58 2.76 -10.44 5.34
C LEU A 58 2.95 -9.26 6.30
N VAL A 59 3.83 -8.33 5.94
CA VAL A 59 3.93 -7.01 6.57
C VAL A 59 3.43 -5.95 5.58
N VAL A 60 2.57 -5.04 6.04
CA VAL A 60 2.15 -3.87 5.27
C VAL A 60 2.59 -2.63 6.02
N SER A 61 3.33 -1.73 5.36
CA SER A 61 3.67 -0.41 5.90
C SER A 61 2.90 0.66 5.12
N LEU A 62 2.15 1.48 5.84
CA LEU A 62 1.26 2.49 5.28
C LEU A 62 1.99 3.81 4.97
N GLY A 63 1.23 4.80 4.51
CA GLY A 63 1.68 6.19 4.35
C GLY A 63 1.90 6.89 5.68
N SER A 64 2.63 8.03 5.64
CA SER A 64 2.89 8.91 6.78
C SER A 64 3.17 10.33 6.32
N GLU A 65 2.85 11.34 7.15
CA GLU A 65 3.26 12.73 6.95
C GLU A 65 4.76 12.96 7.20
N PHE A 66 5.43 12.01 7.88
CA PHE A 66 6.85 12.12 8.21
C PHE A 66 7.75 11.68 7.05
N ALA A 67 8.98 12.19 7.05
CA ALA A 67 9.98 11.76 6.08
C ALA A 67 10.61 10.42 6.48
N ALA A 68 10.69 9.47 5.56
CA ALA A 68 11.27 8.15 5.80
C ALA A 68 12.80 8.17 6.05
N PHE A 69 13.45 9.34 5.92
CA PHE A 69 14.87 9.56 6.26
C PHE A 69 15.06 10.34 7.57
N ASP A 70 13.98 10.73 8.28
CA ASP A 70 14.08 11.51 9.53
C ASP A 70 14.26 10.57 10.74
N ASP A 71 15.50 10.17 11.00
CA ASP A 71 15.85 9.34 12.16
C ASP A 71 15.66 10.03 13.53
N SER A 72 15.30 11.32 13.55
CA SER A 72 14.90 12.00 14.79
C SER A 72 13.53 11.53 15.29
N LYS A 73 12.70 10.98 14.40
CA LYS A 73 11.43 10.34 14.74
C LYS A 73 11.71 8.94 15.26
N ARG A 74 11.40 8.70 16.52
CA ARG A 74 11.73 7.46 17.23
C ARG A 74 11.26 6.17 16.52
N PHE A 75 10.14 6.23 15.82
CA PHE A 75 9.58 5.08 15.13
C PHE A 75 10.32 4.74 13.82
N VAL A 76 10.94 5.73 13.13
CA VAL A 76 11.62 5.53 11.85
C VAL A 76 12.75 4.49 11.94
N PRO A 77 13.74 4.59 12.85
CA PRO A 77 14.77 3.56 12.97
C PRO A 77 14.22 2.21 13.47
N ARG A 78 13.13 2.20 14.26
CA ARG A 78 12.47 0.96 14.69
C ARG A 78 11.81 0.23 13.52
N GLU A 79 11.17 0.96 12.62
CA GLU A 79 10.56 0.39 11.43
C GLU A 79 11.62 -0.12 10.45
N VAL A 80 12.73 0.59 10.27
CA VAL A 80 13.90 0.10 9.51
C VAL A 80 14.35 -1.25 10.05
N ASP A 81 14.49 -1.41 11.38
CA ASP A 81 14.88 -2.67 12.01
C ASP A 81 13.82 -3.77 11.79
N LEU A 82 12.54 -3.45 12.00
CA LEU A 82 11.44 -4.41 11.80
C LEU A 82 11.38 -4.90 10.35
N MET A 83 11.47 -4.00 9.37
CA MET A 83 11.47 -4.38 7.96
C MET A 83 12.69 -5.23 7.58
N ARG A 84 13.88 -4.93 8.11
CA ARG A 84 15.08 -5.77 7.91
C ARG A 84 14.85 -7.18 8.44
N ARG A 85 14.33 -7.30 9.67
CA ARG A 85 13.99 -8.62 10.25
C ARG A 85 12.94 -9.36 9.42
N ALA A 86 11.96 -8.66 8.86
CA ALA A 86 10.98 -9.27 7.97
C ALA A 86 11.63 -9.82 6.69
N ILE A 87 12.51 -9.05 6.06
CA ILE A 87 13.25 -9.47 4.86
C ILE A 87 14.16 -10.67 5.19
N ASP A 88 14.89 -10.62 6.29
CA ASP A 88 15.78 -11.72 6.74
C ASP A 88 15.00 -13.00 7.04
N ALA A 89 13.75 -12.89 7.48
CA ALA A 89 12.83 -14.00 7.71
C ALA A 89 12.05 -14.44 6.45
N ASP A 90 12.35 -13.87 5.28
CA ASP A 90 11.64 -14.09 4.01
C ASP A 90 10.13 -13.75 4.07
N VAL A 91 9.73 -12.83 4.95
CA VAL A 91 8.36 -12.30 5.03
C VAL A 91 8.19 -11.17 4.02
N PRO A 92 7.22 -11.28 3.08
CA PRO A 92 6.98 -10.24 2.08
C PRO A 92 6.48 -8.95 2.72
N ILE A 93 6.87 -7.82 2.10
CA ILE A 93 6.45 -6.49 2.52
C ILE A 93 5.68 -5.80 1.39
N LEU A 94 4.52 -5.22 1.71
CA LEU A 94 3.82 -4.25 0.88
C LEU A 94 4.01 -2.86 1.49
N GLY A 95 4.78 -2.00 0.85
CA GLY A 95 5.00 -0.62 1.30
C GLY A 95 4.19 0.37 0.47
N LEU A 96 3.47 1.29 1.14
CA LEU A 96 2.64 2.31 0.50
C LEU A 96 3.17 3.70 0.87
N CYS A 97 3.47 4.54 -0.11
CA CYS A 97 4.01 5.89 0.02
C CYS A 97 5.24 5.91 0.96
N PHE A 98 5.11 6.41 2.18
CA PHE A 98 6.16 6.33 3.20
C PHE A 98 6.68 4.89 3.36
N GLY A 99 5.80 3.88 3.45
CA GLY A 99 6.19 2.47 3.55
C GLY A 99 6.95 1.97 2.33
N GLY A 100 6.64 2.46 1.12
CA GLY A 100 7.40 2.19 -0.10
C GLY A 100 8.80 2.82 -0.06
N GLN A 101 8.90 4.06 0.45
CA GLN A 101 10.16 4.75 0.67
C GLN A 101 11.02 4.04 1.75
N MET A 102 10.40 3.60 2.85
CA MET A 102 11.07 2.81 3.89
C MET A 102 11.61 1.50 3.34
N LEU A 103 10.82 0.79 2.52
CA LEU A 103 11.27 -0.44 1.85
C LEU A 103 12.45 -0.15 0.92
N ALA A 104 12.40 0.94 0.14
CA ALA A 104 13.53 1.34 -0.71
C ALA A 104 14.79 1.60 0.11
N ARG A 105 14.66 2.34 1.23
CA ARG A 105 15.77 2.63 2.15
C ARG A 105 16.37 1.36 2.76
N VAL A 106 15.56 0.45 3.25
CA VAL A 106 16.01 -0.81 3.86
C VAL A 106 16.77 -1.68 2.87
N LEU A 107 16.39 -1.63 1.59
CA LEU A 107 17.03 -2.36 0.51
C LEU A 107 18.25 -1.64 -0.10
N GLY A 108 18.66 -0.50 0.48
CA GLY A 108 19.88 0.23 0.08
C GLY A 108 19.66 1.33 -0.95
N GLY A 109 18.41 1.72 -1.21
CA GLY A 109 18.07 2.95 -1.90
C GLY A 109 18.20 4.19 -0.99
N GLU A 110 18.16 5.37 -1.58
CA GLU A 110 18.15 6.65 -0.89
C GLU A 110 16.74 7.24 -0.94
N VAL A 111 16.27 7.85 0.16
CA VAL A 111 15.02 8.61 0.22
C VAL A 111 15.37 10.09 0.40
N PHE A 112 14.74 10.95 -0.36
CA PHE A 112 15.03 12.38 -0.37
C PHE A 112 13.84 13.21 -0.84
N ARG A 113 13.88 14.52 -0.60
CA ARG A 113 12.84 15.45 -1.07
C ARG A 113 12.78 15.46 -2.59
N SER A 114 11.60 15.20 -3.16
CA SER A 114 11.37 15.32 -4.60
C SER A 114 11.52 16.77 -5.07
N LYS A 115 11.86 16.95 -6.34
CA LYS A 115 11.89 18.28 -6.95
C LYS A 115 10.48 18.85 -7.14
N GLU A 116 9.51 17.99 -7.36
CA GLU A 116 8.10 18.31 -7.55
C GLU A 116 7.28 17.41 -6.66
N ALA A 117 6.30 17.99 -5.97
CA ALA A 117 5.30 17.22 -5.23
C ALA A 117 4.28 16.63 -6.21
N GLU A 118 3.74 15.46 -5.89
CA GLU A 118 2.59 14.93 -6.59
C GLU A 118 1.42 14.84 -5.61
N ILE A 119 0.37 15.64 -5.84
CA ILE A 119 -0.89 15.60 -5.08
C ILE A 119 -2.05 15.52 -6.07
N GLY A 120 -2.92 14.51 -5.90
CA GLY A 120 -4.07 14.28 -6.78
C GLY A 120 -4.00 12.96 -7.54
N TRP A 121 -4.79 12.87 -8.60
CA TRP A 121 -4.94 11.65 -9.40
C TRP A 121 -4.05 11.69 -10.64
N HIS A 122 -2.97 10.92 -10.64
CA HIS A 122 -1.97 10.90 -11.70
C HIS A 122 -1.89 9.52 -12.40
N PRO A 123 -1.83 9.48 -13.74
CA PRO A 123 -1.50 8.26 -14.45
C PRO A 123 -0.03 7.92 -14.22
N VAL A 124 0.30 6.64 -14.19
CA VAL A 124 1.68 6.15 -14.13
C VAL A 124 2.03 5.41 -15.42
N ARG A 125 3.29 5.49 -15.85
CA ARG A 125 3.82 4.63 -16.89
C ARG A 125 4.17 3.29 -16.28
N SER A 126 3.40 2.26 -16.60
CA SER A 126 3.61 0.92 -16.07
C SER A 126 4.40 0.05 -17.05
N ASN A 127 5.45 -0.59 -16.54
CA ASN A 127 6.24 -1.61 -17.24
C ASN A 127 5.62 -3.01 -17.09
N ASP A 128 4.70 -3.18 -16.12
CA ASP A 128 3.92 -4.39 -15.89
C ASP A 128 2.47 -4.02 -15.53
N PRO A 129 1.62 -3.75 -16.53
CA PRO A 129 0.23 -3.33 -16.30
C PRO A 129 -0.67 -4.41 -15.67
N GLU A 130 -0.23 -5.66 -15.64
CA GLU A 130 -0.96 -6.74 -14.95
C GLU A 130 -0.72 -6.67 -13.45
N LEU A 131 0.51 -6.35 -13.02
CA LEU A 131 0.83 -6.14 -11.61
C LEU A 131 0.37 -4.75 -11.15
N VAL A 132 0.77 -3.68 -11.86
CA VAL A 132 0.42 -2.29 -11.53
C VAL A 132 -0.26 -1.65 -12.74
N PRO A 133 -1.59 -1.57 -12.78
CA PRO A 133 -2.32 -0.85 -13.83
C PRO A 133 -1.88 0.62 -13.94
N GLY A 134 -1.98 1.20 -15.16
CA GLY A 134 -1.52 2.56 -15.45
C GLY A 134 -2.28 3.70 -14.74
N GLY A 135 -3.25 3.39 -13.91
CA GLY A 135 -3.97 4.36 -13.09
C GLY A 135 -5.13 5.05 -13.82
N PRO A 136 -5.51 6.30 -13.45
CA PRO A 136 -4.78 7.13 -12.49
C PRO A 136 -4.83 6.61 -11.05
N TRP A 137 -3.71 6.81 -10.35
CA TRP A 137 -3.59 6.51 -8.93
C TRP A 137 -3.57 7.78 -8.11
N PHE A 138 -4.03 7.72 -6.87
CA PHE A 138 -3.99 8.85 -5.96
C PHE A 138 -2.57 9.04 -5.43
N GLN A 139 -2.06 10.25 -5.54
CA GLN A 139 -0.74 10.69 -5.07
C GLN A 139 -0.91 11.72 -3.95
N TRP A 140 -0.07 11.63 -2.93
CA TRP A 140 0.12 12.67 -1.93
C TRP A 140 1.50 12.49 -1.31
N HIS A 141 2.52 12.97 -2.01
CA HIS A 141 3.90 12.84 -1.54
C HIS A 141 4.78 14.01 -1.98
N PHE A 142 5.73 14.31 -1.14
CA PHE A 142 6.75 15.33 -1.30
C PHE A 142 8.15 14.73 -1.40
N ASP A 143 8.31 13.51 -0.96
CA ASP A 143 9.57 12.77 -0.96
C ASP A 143 9.51 11.64 -1.99
N THR A 144 10.67 11.22 -2.43
CA THR A 144 10.86 10.13 -3.39
C THR A 144 12.07 9.30 -3.01
N PHE A 145 12.36 8.27 -3.80
CA PHE A 145 13.48 7.37 -3.54
C PHE A 145 14.22 7.01 -4.82
N THR A 146 15.47 6.56 -4.67
CA THR A 146 16.18 5.88 -5.76
C THR A 146 15.77 4.41 -5.78
N LEU A 147 15.70 3.83 -6.99
CA LEU A 147 15.46 2.39 -7.12
C LEU A 147 16.54 1.61 -6.36
N PRO A 148 16.16 0.71 -5.42
CA PRO A 148 17.14 -0.06 -4.66
C PRO A 148 17.98 -0.99 -5.54
N PRO A 149 19.23 -1.32 -5.15
CA PRO A 149 20.04 -2.30 -5.86
C PRO A 149 19.33 -3.64 -6.03
N GLY A 150 19.28 -4.14 -7.26
CA GLY A 150 18.63 -5.43 -7.58
C GLY A 150 17.10 -5.40 -7.63
N ALA A 151 16.46 -4.26 -7.38
CA ALA A 151 15.02 -4.11 -7.55
C ALA A 151 14.65 -3.91 -9.04
N THR A 152 13.42 -4.29 -9.36
CA THR A 152 12.83 -4.08 -10.69
C THR A 152 11.85 -2.92 -10.64
N LEU A 153 12.04 -1.91 -11.48
CA LEU A 153 11.09 -0.80 -11.65
C LEU A 153 9.84 -1.29 -12.38
N VAL A 154 8.68 -1.13 -11.75
CA VAL A 154 7.38 -1.53 -12.29
C VAL A 154 6.62 -0.37 -12.87
N ALA A 155 6.66 0.79 -12.24
CA ALA A 155 5.99 2.00 -12.73
C ALA A 155 6.75 3.27 -12.34
N ASP A 156 6.58 4.32 -13.14
CA ASP A 156 7.13 5.65 -12.88
C ASP A 156 6.21 6.78 -13.36
N THR A 157 6.52 8.01 -12.92
CA THR A 157 6.10 9.28 -13.52
C THR A 157 7.33 10.07 -13.94
N ASP A 158 7.16 11.30 -14.42
CA ASP A 158 8.30 12.19 -14.67
C ASP A 158 8.95 12.69 -13.37
N ALA A 159 8.19 12.71 -12.28
CA ALA A 159 8.64 13.17 -10.97
C ALA A 159 9.37 12.08 -10.17
N ALA A 160 8.92 10.81 -10.24
CA ALA A 160 9.37 9.78 -9.32
C ALA A 160 9.19 8.34 -9.84
N PRO A 161 10.00 7.36 -9.36
CA PRO A 161 9.62 5.96 -9.37
C PRO A 161 8.31 5.78 -8.58
N GLN A 162 7.37 5.04 -9.15
CA GLN A 162 6.03 4.87 -8.60
C GLN A 162 5.78 3.48 -8.03
N ALA A 163 6.44 2.47 -8.56
CA ALA A 163 6.36 1.11 -8.08
C ALA A 163 7.63 0.33 -8.41
N PHE A 164 8.06 -0.49 -7.47
CA PHE A 164 9.15 -1.45 -7.68
C PHE A 164 8.89 -2.73 -6.89
N PHE A 165 9.42 -3.85 -7.35
CA PHE A 165 9.50 -5.04 -6.51
C PHE A 165 10.96 -5.49 -6.31
N ALA A 166 11.23 -6.14 -5.17
CA ALA A 166 12.50 -6.77 -4.85
C ALA A 166 12.24 -8.02 -4.01
N GLY A 167 12.73 -9.16 -4.46
CA GLY A 167 12.43 -10.44 -3.83
C GLY A 167 10.93 -10.72 -3.80
N ARG A 168 10.34 -10.76 -2.61
CA ARG A 168 8.91 -10.99 -2.38
C ARG A 168 8.15 -9.72 -1.96
N SER A 169 8.78 -8.56 -2.04
CA SER A 169 8.22 -7.29 -1.55
C SER A 169 7.92 -6.32 -2.69
N LEU A 170 6.87 -5.52 -2.51
CA LEU A 170 6.40 -4.49 -3.44
C LEU A 170 6.38 -3.13 -2.73
N GLY A 171 7.10 -2.16 -3.28
CA GLY A 171 7.05 -0.76 -2.83
C GLY A 171 6.27 0.10 -3.83
N LEU A 172 5.33 0.87 -3.31
CA LEU A 172 4.49 1.80 -4.07
C LEU A 172 4.69 3.22 -3.54
N GLN A 173 4.72 4.21 -4.43
CA GLN A 173 4.75 5.62 -4.04
C GLN A 173 3.34 6.20 -3.90
N PHE A 174 2.41 5.72 -4.70
CA PHE A 174 1.00 6.14 -4.68
C PHE A 174 0.17 5.41 -3.62
N HIS A 175 -1.09 5.83 -3.47
CA HIS A 175 -2.02 5.38 -2.43
C HIS A 175 -3.17 4.54 -3.02
N PRO A 176 -3.00 3.22 -3.20
CA PRO A 176 -4.08 2.35 -3.68
C PRO A 176 -5.12 2.05 -2.59
N GLU A 177 -4.81 2.34 -1.33
CA GLU A 177 -5.66 2.06 -0.17
C GLU A 177 -6.77 3.09 0.04
N VAL A 178 -6.74 4.24 -0.66
CA VAL A 178 -7.65 5.35 -0.37
C VAL A 178 -9.12 5.02 -0.60
N THR A 179 -9.95 5.55 0.27
CA THR A 179 -11.42 5.59 0.17
C THR A 179 -11.89 7.04 0.19
N GLN A 180 -13.17 7.28 -0.09
CA GLN A 180 -13.71 8.63 0.01
C GLN A 180 -13.57 9.18 1.44
N GLU A 181 -13.79 8.35 2.46
CA GLU A 181 -13.69 8.75 3.87
C GLU A 181 -12.25 9.15 4.22
N ILE A 182 -11.25 8.38 3.75
CA ILE A 182 -9.83 8.72 3.95
C ILE A 182 -9.51 10.06 3.30
N MET A 183 -9.99 10.29 2.08
CA MET A 183 -9.76 11.54 1.36
C MET A 183 -10.41 12.74 2.06
N ASP A 184 -11.64 12.58 2.56
CA ASP A 184 -12.32 13.62 3.33
C ASP A 184 -11.55 13.94 4.63
N ASP A 185 -10.93 12.94 5.27
CA ASP A 185 -10.11 13.11 6.47
C ASP A 185 -8.77 13.79 6.16
N TRP A 186 -8.08 13.40 5.08
CA TRP A 186 -6.81 14.00 4.69
C TRP A 186 -6.95 15.47 4.30
N VAL A 187 -7.96 15.81 3.51
CA VAL A 187 -8.24 17.21 3.16
C VAL A 187 -8.48 18.08 4.40
N ARG A 188 -9.14 17.51 5.43
CA ARG A 188 -9.34 18.22 6.70
C ARG A 188 -8.08 18.31 7.57
N SER A 189 -7.24 17.27 7.53
CA SER A 189 -6.06 17.17 8.40
C SER A 189 -4.86 17.95 7.85
N TYR A 190 -4.72 18.04 6.52
CA TYR A 190 -3.56 18.61 5.86
C TYR A 190 -3.88 19.79 4.91
N PRO A 191 -4.73 20.75 5.32
CA PRO A 191 -5.14 21.86 4.44
C PRO A 191 -3.97 22.76 4.03
N HIS A 192 -2.94 22.89 4.88
CA HIS A 192 -1.75 23.70 4.62
C HIS A 192 -0.89 23.15 3.48
N GLU A 193 -0.88 21.82 3.27
CA GLU A 193 -0.14 21.21 2.16
C GLU A 193 -0.85 21.49 0.83
N LEU A 194 -2.18 21.39 0.81
CA LEU A 194 -2.98 21.71 -0.37
C LEU A 194 -2.85 23.19 -0.75
N GLU A 195 -2.85 24.09 0.24
CA GLU A 195 -2.65 25.53 0.03
C GLU A 195 -1.25 25.81 -0.54
N ALA A 196 -0.20 25.17 0.01
CA ALA A 196 1.18 25.36 -0.43
C ALA A 196 1.40 24.93 -1.89
N GLU A 197 0.75 23.85 -2.32
CA GLU A 197 0.85 23.31 -3.68
C GLU A 197 -0.24 23.85 -4.62
N GLY A 198 -1.12 24.73 -4.13
CA GLY A 198 -2.18 25.36 -4.93
C GLY A 198 -3.25 24.36 -5.41
N VAL A 199 -3.49 23.29 -4.64
CA VAL A 199 -4.50 22.26 -4.95
C VAL A 199 -5.84 22.63 -4.30
N PRO A 200 -6.91 22.90 -5.08
CA PRO A 200 -8.22 23.23 -4.51
C PRO A 200 -8.86 22.00 -3.85
N PRO A 201 -9.18 22.05 -2.55
CA PRO A 201 -9.74 20.91 -1.83
C PRO A 201 -11.04 20.37 -2.43
N ASP A 202 -11.95 21.24 -2.81
CA ASP A 202 -13.26 20.85 -3.37
C ASP A 202 -13.12 20.15 -4.72
N GLU A 203 -12.19 20.59 -5.58
CA GLU A 203 -11.90 19.97 -6.87
C GLU A 203 -11.29 18.59 -6.69
N LEU A 204 -10.36 18.46 -5.74
CA LEU A 204 -9.72 17.20 -5.39
C LEU A 204 -10.75 16.17 -4.89
N LEU A 205 -11.65 16.56 -3.99
CA LEU A 205 -12.72 15.69 -3.50
C LEU A 205 -13.72 15.32 -4.58
N GLU A 206 -14.08 16.25 -5.47
CA GLU A 206 -14.97 15.96 -6.59
C GLU A 206 -14.33 15.00 -7.61
N GLU A 207 -13.03 15.16 -7.90
CA GLU A 207 -12.30 14.23 -8.74
C GLU A 207 -12.22 12.84 -8.08
N THR A 208 -12.00 12.79 -6.77
CA THR A 208 -11.99 11.55 -6.00
C THR A 208 -13.32 10.79 -6.14
N ARG A 209 -14.46 11.45 -5.95
CA ARG A 209 -15.79 10.83 -6.14
C ARG A 209 -15.97 10.20 -7.52
N ARG A 210 -15.42 10.83 -8.56
CA ARG A 210 -15.48 10.28 -9.93
C ARG A 210 -14.59 9.09 -10.17
N ARG A 211 -13.47 8.97 -9.43
CA ARG A 211 -12.42 7.98 -9.69
C ARG A 211 -12.41 6.80 -8.74
N ILE A 212 -12.91 6.97 -7.52
CA ILE A 212 -12.70 6.03 -6.41
C ILE A 212 -13.16 4.59 -6.72
N ASP A 213 -14.27 4.41 -7.43
CA ASP A 213 -14.74 3.07 -7.79
C ASP A 213 -13.83 2.36 -8.81
N ALA A 214 -13.27 3.12 -9.75
CA ALA A 214 -12.32 2.57 -10.72
C ALA A 214 -10.98 2.25 -10.03
N SER A 215 -10.50 3.15 -9.18
CA SER A 215 -9.30 2.95 -8.37
C SER A 215 -9.42 1.72 -7.46
N ARG A 216 -10.55 1.55 -6.80
CA ARG A 216 -10.83 0.36 -5.97
C ARG A 216 -10.67 -0.94 -6.78
N ARG A 217 -11.21 -1.02 -7.99
CA ARG A 217 -11.07 -2.23 -8.83
C ARG A 217 -9.62 -2.50 -9.23
N MET A 218 -8.87 -1.45 -9.60
CA MET A 218 -7.45 -1.56 -9.93
C MET A 218 -6.61 -1.96 -8.71
N ALA A 219 -6.89 -1.36 -7.55
CA ALA A 219 -6.22 -1.70 -6.30
C ALA A 219 -6.41 -3.18 -5.92
N TRP A 220 -7.63 -3.69 -6.05
CA TRP A 220 -7.92 -5.10 -5.80
C TRP A 220 -7.19 -6.02 -6.75
N GLN A 221 -7.20 -5.73 -8.05
CA GLN A 221 -6.41 -6.50 -9.02
C GLN A 221 -4.93 -6.51 -8.65
N MET A 222 -4.37 -5.35 -8.30
CA MET A 222 -2.97 -5.21 -7.93
C MET A 222 -2.63 -5.98 -6.64
N PHE A 223 -3.48 -5.92 -5.62
CA PHE A 223 -3.27 -6.66 -4.37
C PHE A 223 -3.31 -8.18 -4.59
N GLU A 224 -4.24 -8.68 -5.43
CA GLU A 224 -4.28 -10.10 -5.79
C GLU A 224 -3.03 -10.53 -6.54
N ARG A 225 -2.56 -9.72 -7.51
CA ARG A 225 -1.32 -9.99 -8.24
C ARG A 225 -0.09 -9.91 -7.35
N PHE A 226 -0.05 -8.95 -6.44
CA PHE A 226 1.01 -8.89 -5.44
C PHE A 226 1.05 -10.18 -4.61
N LEU A 227 -0.09 -10.64 -4.12
CA LEU A 227 -0.17 -11.84 -3.28
C LEU A 227 0.33 -13.09 -4.03
N SER A 228 -0.11 -13.28 -5.28
CA SER A 228 0.21 -14.47 -6.08
C SER A 228 1.62 -14.42 -6.69
N ASP A 229 1.95 -13.32 -7.35
CA ASP A 229 3.08 -13.25 -8.27
C ASP A 229 4.36 -12.75 -7.59
N VAL A 230 4.23 -11.83 -6.63
CA VAL A 230 5.36 -11.23 -5.92
C VAL A 230 5.55 -11.88 -4.54
N ALA A 231 4.55 -11.82 -3.67
CA ALA A 231 4.62 -12.38 -2.31
C ALA A 231 4.62 -13.91 -2.32
N ARG A 232 4.08 -14.54 -3.37
CA ARG A 232 4.00 -16.00 -3.55
C ARG A 232 3.36 -16.70 -2.36
N LEU A 233 2.32 -16.09 -1.82
CA LEU A 233 1.52 -16.65 -0.76
C LEU A 233 0.41 -17.53 -1.38
N PRO A 234 0.02 -18.64 -0.72
CA PRO A 234 -1.01 -19.51 -1.25
C PRO A 234 -2.36 -18.75 -1.36
N PRO A 235 -3.16 -19.02 -2.40
CA PRO A 235 -4.48 -18.43 -2.51
C PRO A 235 -5.32 -18.86 -1.30
N GLN A 236 -5.76 -17.88 -0.51
CA GLN A 236 -6.70 -18.08 0.58
C GLN A 236 -8.10 -18.14 0.00
N GLY A 237 -9.03 -18.84 0.62
CA GLY A 237 -10.38 -19.11 0.09
C GLY A 237 -11.16 -17.86 -0.35
N ALA A 238 -10.82 -17.36 -1.53
CA ALA A 238 -11.46 -16.21 -2.15
C ALA A 238 -12.91 -16.58 -2.50
N THR A 239 -13.86 -16.10 -1.71
CA THR A 239 -15.25 -16.02 -2.17
C THR A 239 -15.28 -15.02 -3.32
N GLY A 240 -15.53 -15.52 -4.53
CA GLY A 240 -15.33 -14.85 -5.81
C GLY A 240 -15.82 -13.40 -5.85
N ILE A 241 -15.13 -12.61 -6.68
CA ILE A 241 -15.56 -11.27 -7.11
C ILE A 241 -17.02 -11.42 -7.61
N PRO A 242 -18.01 -10.70 -7.06
CA PRO A 242 -19.34 -10.71 -7.64
C PRO A 242 -19.24 -10.16 -9.06
N ALA A 243 -19.47 -11.03 -10.05
CA ALA A 243 -19.64 -10.60 -11.43
C ALA A 243 -20.74 -9.53 -11.44
N GLY A 244 -20.42 -8.36 -11.99
CA GLY A 244 -21.35 -7.25 -12.09
C GLY A 244 -22.65 -7.74 -12.69
N GLY A 245 -23.75 -7.60 -11.93
CA GLY A 245 -25.08 -7.95 -12.40
C GLY A 245 -25.44 -7.11 -13.62
N THR A 246 -25.53 -7.77 -14.76
CA THR A 246 -26.21 -7.23 -15.93
C THR A 246 -27.70 -7.16 -15.58
N ALA A 247 -28.19 -5.95 -15.36
CA ALA A 247 -29.65 -5.71 -15.31
C ALA A 247 -30.23 -6.07 -16.69
N GLU A 248 -31.02 -7.15 -16.76
CA GLU A 248 -31.88 -7.40 -17.90
C GLU A 248 -32.94 -6.29 -18.00
N PRO A 249 -33.21 -5.73 -19.19
CA PRO A 249 -34.33 -4.83 -19.36
C PRO A 249 -35.64 -5.65 -19.29
N ALA A 250 -36.53 -5.24 -18.39
CA ALA A 250 -37.89 -5.76 -18.36
C ALA A 250 -38.60 -5.42 -19.67
N VAL A 251 -39.01 -6.43 -20.43
CA VAL A 251 -39.92 -6.32 -21.55
C VAL A 251 -41.36 -6.50 -21.00
N SER A 252 -42.13 -5.45 -21.17
CA SER A 252 -43.58 -5.47 -20.97
C SER A 252 -44.31 -5.83 -22.22
#